data_8682b41570c0da2ad34c1cfb32d505cb
#
_entry.id   8682b41570c0da2ad34c1cfb32d505cb
#
_cell.length_a   1.000
_cell.length_b   1.000
_cell.length_c   1.000
_cell.angle_alpha   90.00
_cell.angle_beta   90.00
_cell.angle_gamma   90.00
#
_symmetry.space_group_name_H-M   'P 1'
#
loop_
_entity.id
_entity.type
_entity.pdbx_description
1 polymer ?
#
loop_
_entity_poly.entity_id
_entity_poly.type
_entity_poly.pdbx_seq_one_letter_code
_entity_poly.pdbx_strand_id
1 'polypeptide(L)'
;HYEHLLSNSISVVTPNKIANTLSQSKYNKLRELAKRSGASFLYETNVGAGLPVISTLEALQNSGDKILKIEAVLSGSLSFIFNSFKPGVQFSDIVKEAQEKGYTEPDPRDDLSGLDVARKALILSREIGVSKELGDFDVENLIPESARNGDVEHFFNELKKNDASFDALNKKANEEGKVLRYMAMIDGESVKIGLQSVNQDHPFYQLSGSDNMIVFTTERYRSNPLVIKGPGAGAEVTAAGVFAEIISIGSYMKK
;
A
#
# COMPACT_ATOMS: atom_id res chain seq x y z
N HIS A 1 -6.66 23.49 -0.05
CA HIS A 1 -8.09 23.52 -0.32
C HIS A 1 -8.92 22.77 0.74
N TYR A 2 -8.49 21.60 1.23
CA TYR A 2 -9.26 20.77 2.17
C TYR A 2 -9.56 21.48 3.48
N GLU A 3 -8.60 22.22 4.07
CA GLU A 3 -8.87 23.00 5.28
C GLU A 3 -10.03 23.99 5.08
N HIS A 4 -10.06 24.68 3.93
CA HIS A 4 -11.12 25.62 3.60
C HIS A 4 -12.48 24.91 3.42
N LEU A 5 -12.53 23.80 2.70
CA LEU A 5 -13.75 23.04 2.49
C LEU A 5 -14.31 22.53 3.82
N LEU A 6 -13.47 21.83 4.59
CA LEU A 6 -13.89 21.28 5.88
C LEU A 6 -14.31 22.34 6.87
N SER A 7 -13.61 23.49 6.94
CA SER A 7 -14.01 24.61 7.82
C SER A 7 -15.38 25.21 7.49
N ASN A 8 -15.83 25.07 6.24
CA ASN A 8 -17.13 25.55 5.79
C ASN A 8 -18.19 24.44 5.73
N SER A 9 -18.01 23.36 6.48
CA SER A 9 -18.95 22.22 6.54
C SER A 9 -19.15 21.52 5.19
N ILE A 10 -18.17 21.61 4.27
CA ILE A 10 -18.22 20.93 2.98
C ILE A 10 -17.46 19.61 3.12
N SER A 11 -18.18 18.51 2.96
CA SER A 11 -17.61 17.17 2.99
C SER A 11 -16.68 16.91 1.80
N VAL A 12 -15.64 16.14 2.02
CA VAL A 12 -14.61 15.82 1.03
C VAL A 12 -14.49 14.31 0.89
N VAL A 13 -14.49 13.83 -0.36
CA VAL A 13 -14.11 12.47 -0.74
C VAL A 13 -12.92 12.55 -1.67
N THR A 14 -11.86 11.79 -1.42
CA THR A 14 -10.63 11.93 -2.20
C THR A 14 -9.83 10.64 -2.35
N PRO A 15 -9.39 10.28 -3.57
CA PRO A 15 -8.41 9.23 -3.80
C PRO A 15 -6.97 9.71 -3.59
N ASN A 16 -6.75 11.02 -3.39
CA ASN A 16 -5.43 11.62 -3.30
C ASN A 16 -4.81 11.43 -1.91
N LYS A 17 -3.70 10.72 -1.86
CA LYS A 17 -2.97 10.39 -0.63
C LYS A 17 -2.25 11.55 0.03
N ILE A 18 -1.97 12.64 -0.70
CA ILE A 18 -1.09 13.74 -0.22
C ILE A 18 -1.57 14.30 1.12
N ALA A 19 -2.86 14.62 1.24
CA ALA A 19 -3.40 15.20 2.48
C ALA A 19 -3.20 14.28 3.70
N ASN A 20 -3.34 12.98 3.50
CA ASN A 20 -3.21 11.97 4.54
C ASN A 20 -1.76 11.56 4.84
N THR A 21 -0.80 12.04 4.04
CA THR A 21 0.65 11.81 4.21
C THR A 21 1.44 13.09 4.48
N LEU A 22 0.77 14.21 4.72
CA LEU A 22 1.37 15.44 5.25
C LEU A 22 1.91 15.21 6.68
N SER A 23 2.61 16.22 7.23
CA SER A 23 3.06 16.15 8.63
C SER A 23 1.91 15.81 9.59
N GLN A 24 2.22 15.12 10.69
CA GLN A 24 1.23 14.70 11.68
C GLN A 24 0.34 15.86 12.17
N SER A 25 0.92 17.04 12.32
CA SER A 25 0.16 18.22 12.71
C SER A 25 -0.90 18.63 11.70
N LYS A 26 -0.57 18.60 10.40
CA LYS A 26 -1.53 18.88 9.31
C LYS A 26 -2.58 17.79 9.18
N TYR A 27 -2.16 16.53 9.30
CA TYR A 27 -3.07 15.39 9.33
C TYR A 27 -4.12 15.54 10.45
N ASN A 28 -3.67 15.80 11.67
CA ASN A 28 -4.56 16.00 12.83
C ASN A 28 -5.49 17.19 12.63
N LYS A 29 -4.97 18.30 12.08
CA LYS A 29 -5.77 19.50 11.80
C LYS A 29 -6.95 19.22 10.87
N LEU A 30 -6.77 18.44 9.82
CA LEU A 30 -7.86 18.08 8.90
C LEU A 30 -8.95 17.27 9.61
N ARG A 31 -8.60 16.33 10.48
CA ARG A 31 -9.55 15.53 11.27
C ARG A 31 -10.30 16.41 12.27
N GLU A 32 -9.58 17.29 12.95
CA GLU A 32 -10.21 18.24 13.88
C GLU A 32 -11.20 19.18 13.18
N LEU A 33 -10.82 19.72 12.02
CA LEU A 33 -11.71 20.58 11.24
C LEU A 33 -12.97 19.81 10.80
N ALA A 34 -12.83 18.60 10.25
CA ALA A 34 -13.95 17.76 9.87
C ALA A 34 -14.88 17.49 11.07
N LYS A 35 -14.31 17.09 12.21
CA LYS A 35 -15.08 16.80 13.44
C LYS A 35 -15.82 18.04 13.97
N ARG A 36 -15.18 19.20 13.98
CA ARG A 36 -15.75 20.46 14.51
C ARG A 36 -16.88 21.02 13.62
N SER A 37 -16.74 20.87 12.32
CA SER A 37 -17.71 21.38 11.34
C SER A 37 -18.86 20.40 11.04
N GLY A 38 -18.73 19.14 11.47
CA GLY A 38 -19.65 18.07 11.09
C GLY A 38 -19.50 17.60 9.64
N ALA A 39 -18.44 18.03 8.94
CA ALA A 39 -18.15 17.58 7.59
C ALA A 39 -17.48 16.19 7.60
N SER A 40 -17.80 15.37 6.60
CA SER A 40 -17.10 14.10 6.38
C SER A 40 -15.81 14.34 5.60
N PHE A 41 -14.74 13.65 5.97
CA PHE A 41 -13.51 13.56 5.20
C PHE A 41 -13.19 12.09 4.94
N LEU A 42 -13.55 11.59 3.75
CA LEU A 42 -13.49 10.20 3.38
C LEU A 42 -12.40 9.97 2.33
N TYR A 43 -11.71 8.85 2.43
CA TYR A 43 -10.50 8.55 1.64
C TYR A 43 -10.21 7.05 1.53
N GLU A 44 -11.24 6.20 1.51
CA GLU A 44 -11.11 4.74 1.36
C GLU A 44 -10.13 4.37 0.25
N THR A 45 -10.27 5.07 -0.89
CA THR A 45 -9.48 4.80 -2.09
C THR A 45 -8.01 5.24 -2.03
N ASN A 46 -7.57 5.78 -0.89
CA ASN A 46 -6.14 6.03 -0.68
C ASN A 46 -5.34 4.73 -0.53
N VAL A 47 -5.96 3.63 -0.05
CA VAL A 47 -5.31 2.34 0.15
C VAL A 47 -6.18 1.24 -0.44
N GLY A 48 -5.65 0.52 -1.44
CA GLY A 48 -6.34 -0.63 -2.03
C GLY A 48 -7.41 -0.26 -3.07
N ALA A 49 -7.40 0.95 -3.62
CA ALA A 49 -8.42 1.43 -4.58
C ALA A 49 -9.85 1.25 -4.03
N GLY A 50 -10.69 0.42 -4.66
CA GLY A 50 -12.06 0.17 -4.21
C GLY A 50 -12.19 -0.92 -3.13
N LEU A 51 -11.10 -1.48 -2.63
CA LEU A 51 -11.15 -2.45 -1.54
C LEU A 51 -11.55 -1.77 -0.23
N PRO A 52 -12.40 -2.40 0.60
CA PRO A 52 -12.87 -1.82 1.88
C PRO A 52 -11.81 -1.99 2.98
N VAL A 53 -10.72 -1.25 2.90
CA VAL A 53 -9.57 -1.38 3.80
C VAL A 53 -9.72 -0.47 5.03
N ILE A 54 -9.91 0.82 4.81
CA ILE A 54 -10.02 1.83 5.87
C ILE A 54 -11.33 1.64 6.64
N SER A 55 -12.44 1.47 5.94
CA SER A 55 -13.75 1.20 6.54
C SER A 55 -13.76 -0.07 7.39
N THR A 56 -13.03 -1.12 6.97
CA THR A 56 -12.87 -2.33 7.77
C THR A 56 -12.09 -2.05 9.06
N LEU A 57 -10.97 -1.30 8.99
CA LEU A 57 -10.22 -0.90 10.18
C LEU A 57 -11.07 -0.10 11.15
N GLU A 58 -11.81 0.90 10.65
CA GLU A 58 -12.73 1.69 11.46
C GLU A 58 -13.81 0.83 12.11
N ALA A 59 -14.42 -0.11 11.38
CA ALA A 59 -15.46 -1.00 11.91
C ALA A 59 -14.92 -1.92 13.02
N LEU A 60 -13.71 -2.47 12.86
CA LEU A 60 -13.05 -3.27 13.89
C LEU A 60 -12.81 -2.45 15.16
N GLN A 61 -12.20 -1.27 15.04
CA GLN A 61 -11.90 -0.39 16.16
C GLN A 61 -13.18 0.14 16.85
N ASN A 62 -14.18 0.57 16.09
CA ASN A 62 -15.47 1.05 16.62
C ASN A 62 -16.24 -0.05 17.38
N SER A 63 -16.03 -1.31 17.02
CA SER A 63 -16.58 -2.46 17.74
C SER A 63 -15.73 -2.92 18.93
N GLY A 64 -14.66 -2.18 19.28
CA GLY A 64 -13.78 -2.44 20.41
C GLY A 64 -12.72 -3.50 20.18
N ASP A 65 -12.45 -3.87 18.91
CA ASP A 65 -11.34 -4.76 18.57
C ASP A 65 -10.01 -3.99 18.55
N LYS A 66 -8.90 -4.66 18.82
CA LYS A 66 -7.57 -4.09 18.75
C LYS A 66 -6.80 -4.68 17.59
N ILE A 67 -6.27 -3.79 16.75
CA ILE A 67 -5.35 -4.17 15.69
C ILE A 67 -3.97 -4.44 16.31
N LEU A 68 -3.49 -5.67 16.16
CA LEU A 68 -2.18 -6.08 16.66
C LEU A 68 -1.10 -5.93 15.60
N LYS A 69 -1.43 -6.31 14.35
CA LYS A 69 -0.50 -6.28 13.22
C LYS A 69 -1.25 -6.07 11.92
N ILE A 70 -0.64 -5.31 11.01
CA ILE A 70 -1.08 -5.20 9.62
C ILE A 70 0.08 -5.65 8.73
N GLU A 71 -0.20 -6.58 7.83
CA GLU A 71 0.71 -7.01 6.78
C GLU A 71 0.04 -6.73 5.43
N ALA A 72 0.75 -6.08 4.50
CA ALA A 72 0.08 -5.63 3.30
C ALA A 72 0.99 -5.61 2.06
N VAL A 73 0.54 -6.24 0.99
CA VAL A 73 1.04 -6.05 -0.38
C VAL A 73 0.16 -4.98 -1.02
N LEU A 74 0.71 -3.78 -1.22
CA LEU A 74 -0.04 -2.55 -1.54
C LEU A 74 0.28 -1.95 -2.92
N SER A 75 1.14 -2.60 -3.70
CA SER A 75 1.51 -2.16 -5.04
C SER A 75 1.19 -3.25 -6.05
N GLY A 76 0.37 -2.93 -7.05
CA GLY A 76 0.03 -3.85 -8.13
C GLY A 76 1.24 -4.19 -9.01
N SER A 77 2.09 -3.21 -9.32
CA SER A 77 3.34 -3.38 -10.06
C SER A 77 4.31 -4.32 -9.35
N LEU A 78 4.61 -4.07 -8.07
CA LEU A 78 5.48 -4.91 -7.27
C LEU A 78 4.87 -6.29 -7.01
N SER A 79 3.53 -6.37 -6.86
CA SER A 79 2.83 -7.66 -6.77
C SER A 79 3.06 -8.49 -8.04
N PHE A 80 2.84 -7.91 -9.22
CA PHE A 80 3.09 -8.57 -10.50
C PHE A 80 4.55 -9.01 -10.63
N ILE A 81 5.49 -8.13 -10.35
CA ILE A 81 6.93 -8.39 -10.46
C ILE A 81 7.31 -9.61 -9.59
N PHE A 82 6.99 -9.61 -8.30
CA PHE A 82 7.37 -10.69 -7.39
C PHE A 82 6.52 -11.95 -7.51
N ASN A 83 5.33 -11.89 -8.08
CA ASN A 83 4.54 -13.07 -8.46
C ASN A 83 5.10 -13.75 -9.72
N SER A 84 5.74 -13.00 -10.62
CA SER A 84 6.35 -13.48 -11.85
C SER A 84 7.80 -13.88 -11.69
N PHE A 85 8.46 -13.43 -10.62
CA PHE A 85 9.90 -13.66 -10.37
C PHE A 85 10.15 -15.10 -9.90
N LYS A 86 10.31 -15.99 -10.87
CA LYS A 86 10.61 -17.43 -10.65
C LYS A 86 12.09 -17.72 -10.85
N PRO A 87 12.61 -18.83 -10.30
CA PRO A 87 13.98 -19.25 -10.56
C PRO A 87 14.30 -19.34 -12.06
N GLY A 88 15.42 -18.77 -12.46
CA GLY A 88 15.89 -18.75 -13.84
C GLY A 88 15.33 -17.61 -14.71
N VAL A 89 14.48 -16.75 -14.16
CA VAL A 89 14.01 -15.54 -14.85
C VAL A 89 14.78 -14.34 -14.31
N GLN A 90 15.26 -13.44 -15.17
CA GLN A 90 15.99 -12.24 -14.74
C GLN A 90 15.03 -11.20 -14.19
N PHE A 91 15.42 -10.55 -13.09
CA PHE A 91 14.59 -9.53 -12.45
C PHE A 91 14.36 -8.33 -13.39
N SER A 92 15.41 -7.89 -14.09
CA SER A 92 15.32 -6.79 -15.06
C SER A 92 14.34 -7.07 -16.19
N ASP A 93 14.24 -8.31 -16.68
CA ASP A 93 13.31 -8.70 -17.73
C ASP A 93 11.86 -8.64 -17.24
N ILE A 94 11.61 -9.04 -15.99
CA ILE A 94 10.26 -8.96 -15.39
C ILE A 94 9.84 -7.50 -15.17
N VAL A 95 10.76 -6.65 -14.71
CA VAL A 95 10.48 -5.21 -14.56
C VAL A 95 10.14 -4.59 -15.91
N LYS A 96 10.87 -4.97 -16.97
CA LYS A 96 10.59 -4.52 -18.34
C LYS A 96 9.22 -5.01 -18.83
N GLU A 97 8.90 -6.28 -18.60
CA GLU A 97 7.60 -6.85 -18.93
C GLU A 97 6.46 -6.11 -18.19
N ALA A 98 6.67 -5.79 -16.91
CA ALA A 98 5.71 -5.02 -16.13
C ALA A 98 5.47 -3.62 -16.73
N GLN A 99 6.54 -2.94 -17.18
CA GLN A 99 6.45 -1.64 -17.85
C GLN A 99 5.69 -1.77 -19.19
N GLU A 100 6.05 -2.72 -20.03
CA GLU A 100 5.43 -2.94 -21.35
C GLU A 100 3.93 -3.27 -21.23
N LYS A 101 3.53 -3.96 -20.17
CA LYS A 101 2.13 -4.26 -19.84
C LYS A 101 1.37 -3.10 -19.16
N GLY A 102 2.04 -2.00 -18.86
CA GLY A 102 1.46 -0.84 -18.18
C GLY A 102 1.12 -1.08 -16.71
N TYR A 103 1.78 -2.03 -16.05
CA TYR A 103 1.64 -2.23 -14.62
C TYR A 103 2.46 -1.23 -13.80
N THR A 104 3.61 -0.76 -14.33
CA THR A 104 4.41 0.28 -13.70
C THR A 104 4.06 1.66 -14.26
N GLU A 105 4.47 2.69 -13.54
CA GLU A 105 4.57 4.04 -14.08
C GLU A 105 5.52 4.07 -15.31
N PRO A 106 5.49 5.12 -16.15
CA PRO A 106 6.39 5.22 -17.30
C PRO A 106 7.86 5.06 -16.95
N ASP A 107 8.25 5.52 -15.77
CA ASP A 107 9.55 5.24 -15.16
C ASP A 107 9.37 4.23 -14.02
N PRO A 108 9.81 2.96 -14.16
CA PRO A 108 9.63 1.95 -13.13
C PRO A 108 10.31 2.25 -11.80
N ARG A 109 11.21 3.24 -11.76
CA ARG A 109 11.84 3.70 -10.52
C ARG A 109 10.83 4.26 -9.54
N ASP A 110 9.74 4.86 -10.02
CA ASP A 110 8.68 5.37 -9.15
C ASP A 110 8.05 4.24 -8.32
N ASP A 111 7.87 3.05 -8.93
CA ASP A 111 7.33 1.86 -8.24
C ASP A 111 8.38 1.16 -7.37
N LEU A 112 9.59 0.95 -7.92
CA LEU A 112 10.67 0.21 -7.26
C LEU A 112 11.27 0.96 -6.06
N SER A 113 11.04 2.28 -5.96
CA SER A 113 11.43 3.08 -4.79
C SER A 113 10.70 2.68 -3.51
N GLY A 114 9.54 2.03 -3.63
CA GLY A 114 8.67 1.68 -2.50
C GLY A 114 7.92 2.87 -1.87
N LEU A 115 8.07 4.08 -2.40
CA LEU A 115 7.51 5.29 -1.81
C LEU A 115 5.97 5.30 -1.76
N ASP A 116 5.30 4.77 -2.79
CA ASP A 116 3.83 4.66 -2.77
C ASP A 116 3.35 3.66 -1.72
N VAL A 117 4.06 2.55 -1.56
CA VAL A 117 3.80 1.58 -0.49
C VAL A 117 4.00 2.22 0.88
N ALA A 118 5.06 3.01 1.05
CA ALA A 118 5.34 3.72 2.30
C ALA A 118 4.24 4.75 2.63
N ARG A 119 3.74 5.49 1.64
CA ARG A 119 2.61 6.41 1.84
C ARG A 119 1.33 5.69 2.28
N LYS A 120 1.02 4.54 1.67
CA LYS A 120 -0.14 3.72 2.04
C LYS A 120 0.04 3.14 3.45
N ALA A 121 1.24 2.66 3.78
CA ALA A 121 1.56 2.17 5.12
C ALA A 121 1.44 3.29 6.18
N LEU A 122 1.84 4.52 5.85
CA LEU A 122 1.67 5.68 6.74
C LEU A 122 0.19 5.95 7.03
N ILE A 123 -0.66 5.87 6.00
CA ILE A 123 -2.11 6.04 6.19
C ILE A 123 -2.64 4.95 7.13
N LEU A 124 -2.35 3.68 6.86
CA LEU A 124 -2.78 2.56 7.72
C LEU A 124 -2.26 2.69 9.15
N SER A 125 -1.01 3.12 9.33
CA SER A 125 -0.44 3.35 10.67
C SER A 125 -1.21 4.43 11.43
N ARG A 126 -1.55 5.52 10.76
CA ARG A 126 -2.31 6.62 11.36
C ARG A 126 -3.74 6.23 11.70
N GLU A 127 -4.38 5.37 10.90
CA GLU A 127 -5.71 4.84 11.20
C GLU A 127 -5.74 4.01 12.50
N ILE A 128 -4.64 3.36 12.86
CA ILE A 128 -4.54 2.61 14.13
C ILE A 128 -3.89 3.41 15.26
N GLY A 129 -3.73 4.73 15.07
CA GLY A 129 -3.25 5.65 16.11
C GLY A 129 -1.73 5.78 16.23
N VAL A 130 -0.96 5.21 15.30
CA VAL A 130 0.51 5.35 15.29
C VAL A 130 0.90 6.71 14.71
N SER A 131 1.54 7.53 15.54
CA SER A 131 2.00 8.88 15.16
C SER A 131 3.40 8.83 14.58
N LYS A 132 3.49 8.72 13.26
CA LYS A 132 4.74 8.65 12.49
C LYS A 132 4.73 9.63 11.32
N GLU A 133 5.92 9.99 10.87
CA GLU A 133 6.16 10.69 9.63
C GLU A 133 6.71 9.71 8.57
N LEU A 134 6.59 10.07 7.30
CA LEU A 134 7.07 9.19 6.22
C LEU A 134 8.57 8.90 6.32
N GLY A 135 9.35 9.86 6.80
CA GLY A 135 10.80 9.74 7.00
C GLY A 135 11.21 8.82 8.16
N ASP A 136 10.26 8.41 9.01
CA ASP A 136 10.55 7.50 10.14
C ASP A 136 10.51 6.03 9.72
N PHE A 137 10.16 5.74 8.48
CA PHE A 137 10.02 4.38 7.99
C PHE A 137 11.31 3.84 7.40
N ASP A 138 11.60 2.58 7.72
CA ASP A 138 12.62 1.80 7.04
C ASP A 138 12.04 1.25 5.72
N VAL A 139 12.42 1.91 4.61
CA VAL A 139 11.91 1.59 3.27
C VAL A 139 13.05 1.04 2.43
N GLU A 140 12.97 -0.24 2.11
CA GLU A 140 13.90 -0.88 1.19
C GLU A 140 13.64 -0.39 -0.23
N ASN A 141 14.63 0.31 -0.79
CA ASN A 141 14.62 0.76 -2.17
C ASN A 141 15.23 -0.34 -3.06
N LEU A 142 14.45 -0.85 -4.00
CA LEU A 142 14.88 -1.92 -4.91
C LEU A 142 15.74 -1.41 -6.08
N ILE A 143 15.92 -0.10 -6.20
CA ILE A 143 16.74 0.50 -7.26
C ILE A 143 18.20 0.48 -6.84
N PRO A 144 19.09 -0.23 -7.57
CA PRO A 144 20.53 -0.15 -7.34
C PRO A 144 21.03 1.28 -7.39
N GLU A 145 22.03 1.65 -6.58
CA GLU A 145 22.53 3.03 -6.53
C GLU A 145 22.98 3.56 -7.90
N SER A 146 23.61 2.71 -8.69
CA SER A 146 24.04 3.06 -10.05
C SER A 146 22.88 3.35 -11.01
N ALA A 147 21.69 2.81 -10.72
CA ALA A 147 20.48 2.95 -11.55
C ALA A 147 19.56 4.11 -11.14
N ARG A 148 19.86 4.82 -10.05
CA ARG A 148 19.00 5.89 -9.52
C ARG A 148 18.95 7.15 -10.39
N ASN A 149 19.99 7.40 -11.17
CA ASN A 149 20.12 8.58 -12.03
C ASN A 149 20.09 8.19 -13.51
N GLY A 150 20.04 9.18 -14.39
CA GLY A 150 19.99 8.95 -15.85
C GLY A 150 18.57 8.70 -16.36
N ASP A 151 18.48 8.37 -17.65
CA ASP A 151 17.22 8.03 -18.30
C ASP A 151 16.78 6.58 -18.03
N VAL A 152 15.61 6.21 -18.55
CA VAL A 152 15.04 4.87 -18.36
C VAL A 152 15.88 3.78 -19.02
N GLU A 153 16.56 4.08 -20.13
CA GLU A 153 17.47 3.14 -20.80
C GLU A 153 18.69 2.84 -19.91
N HIS A 154 19.28 3.88 -19.35
CA HIS A 154 20.37 3.74 -18.38
C HIS A 154 19.94 2.92 -17.16
N PHE A 155 18.73 3.21 -16.63
CA PHE A 155 18.16 2.44 -15.52
C PHE A 155 18.12 0.93 -15.83
N PHE A 156 17.57 0.51 -16.97
CA PHE A 156 17.50 -0.91 -17.32
C PHE A 156 18.87 -1.54 -17.52
N ASN A 157 19.82 -0.81 -18.12
CA ASN A 157 21.20 -1.29 -18.28
C ASN A 157 21.88 -1.54 -16.92
N GLU A 158 21.68 -0.66 -15.96
CA GLU A 158 22.22 -0.82 -14.61
C GLU A 158 21.45 -1.88 -13.79
N LEU A 159 20.13 -1.96 -13.92
CA LEU A 159 19.33 -2.98 -13.25
C LEU A 159 19.78 -4.38 -13.67
N LYS A 160 20.01 -4.59 -14.97
CA LYS A 160 20.49 -5.86 -15.53
C LYS A 160 21.82 -6.31 -14.93
N LYS A 161 22.73 -5.40 -14.61
CA LYS A 161 24.01 -5.75 -13.95
C LYS A 161 23.80 -6.27 -12.52
N ASN A 162 22.63 -5.99 -11.93
CA ASN A 162 22.28 -6.41 -10.58
C ASN A 162 21.37 -7.65 -10.51
N ASP A 163 21.00 -8.24 -11.66
CA ASP A 163 20.13 -9.42 -11.74
C ASP A 163 20.65 -10.58 -10.87
N ALA A 164 21.96 -10.79 -10.82
CA ALA A 164 22.56 -11.84 -10.02
C ALA A 164 22.27 -11.71 -8.51
N SER A 165 22.15 -10.48 -8.01
CA SER A 165 21.83 -10.22 -6.61
C SER A 165 20.37 -10.58 -6.31
N PHE A 166 19.45 -10.20 -7.19
CA PHE A 166 18.02 -10.55 -7.05
C PHE A 166 17.81 -12.06 -7.22
N ASP A 167 18.50 -12.70 -8.16
CA ASP A 167 18.45 -14.15 -8.37
C ASP A 167 18.91 -14.90 -7.12
N ALA A 168 19.99 -14.46 -6.48
CA ALA A 168 20.48 -15.05 -5.24
C ALA A 168 19.44 -14.99 -4.11
N LEU A 169 18.72 -13.85 -3.96
CA LEU A 169 17.65 -13.70 -2.99
C LEU A 169 16.49 -14.64 -3.30
N ASN A 170 16.08 -14.70 -4.56
CA ASN A 170 14.99 -15.56 -5.00
C ASN A 170 15.32 -17.04 -4.83
N LYS A 171 16.53 -17.43 -5.21
CA LYS A 171 17.02 -18.81 -5.05
C LYS A 171 17.04 -19.23 -3.59
N LYS A 172 17.56 -18.38 -2.70
CA LYS A 172 17.57 -18.64 -1.26
C LYS A 172 16.15 -18.84 -0.72
N ALA A 173 15.21 -17.97 -1.08
CA ALA A 173 13.83 -18.11 -0.66
C ALA A 173 13.21 -19.42 -1.16
N ASN A 174 13.43 -19.78 -2.43
CA ASN A 174 12.91 -21.02 -3.00
C ASN A 174 13.51 -22.28 -2.37
N GLU A 175 14.80 -22.29 -2.05
CA GLU A 175 15.48 -23.41 -1.35
C GLU A 175 14.87 -23.64 0.05
N GLU A 176 14.34 -22.59 0.67
CA GLU A 176 13.61 -22.65 1.95
C GLU A 176 12.09 -22.95 1.78
N GLY A 177 11.61 -23.19 0.56
CA GLY A 177 10.18 -23.37 0.28
C GLY A 177 9.34 -22.11 0.44
N LYS A 178 9.98 -20.93 0.35
CA LYS A 178 9.37 -19.62 0.50
C LYS A 178 9.27 -18.88 -0.83
N VAL A 179 8.49 -17.80 -0.87
CA VAL A 179 8.40 -16.88 -2.00
C VAL A 179 8.69 -15.45 -1.54
N LEU A 180 9.23 -14.63 -2.44
CA LEU A 180 9.51 -13.22 -2.15
C LEU A 180 8.25 -12.37 -2.36
N ARG A 181 8.02 -11.40 -1.44
CA ARG A 181 6.97 -10.40 -1.55
C ARG A 181 7.48 -9.04 -1.08
N TYR A 182 7.20 -7.99 -1.83
CA TYR A 182 7.43 -6.63 -1.35
C TYR A 182 6.21 -6.18 -0.57
N MET A 183 6.38 -5.92 0.71
CA MET A 183 5.26 -5.69 1.61
C MET A 183 5.56 -4.66 2.69
N ALA A 184 4.50 -4.07 3.22
CA ALA A 184 4.51 -3.30 4.45
C ALA A 184 4.14 -4.19 5.63
N MET A 185 4.84 -4.02 6.75
CA MET A 185 4.56 -4.65 8.03
C MET A 185 4.45 -3.57 9.09
N ILE A 186 3.30 -3.48 9.74
CA ILE A 186 3.01 -2.54 10.83
C ILE A 186 2.72 -3.39 12.08
N ASP A 187 3.59 -3.32 13.07
CA ASP A 187 3.51 -4.07 14.33
C ASP A 187 3.77 -3.11 15.48
N GLY A 188 2.72 -2.69 16.16
CA GLY A 188 2.77 -1.58 17.09
C GLY A 188 3.32 -0.31 16.42
N GLU A 189 4.39 0.26 16.97
CA GLU A 189 5.07 1.42 16.40
C GLU A 189 6.13 1.08 15.33
N SER A 190 6.42 -0.20 15.12
CA SER A 190 7.37 -0.64 14.10
C SER A 190 6.71 -0.68 12.74
N VAL A 191 7.28 0.03 11.77
CA VAL A 191 6.85 0.00 10.37
C VAL A 191 8.04 -0.31 9.48
N LYS A 192 7.97 -1.43 8.77
CA LYS A 192 8.98 -1.86 7.81
C LYS A 192 8.35 -2.05 6.44
N ILE A 193 8.99 -1.55 5.42
CA ILE A 193 8.57 -1.71 4.03
C ILE A 193 9.73 -2.29 3.24
N GLY A 194 9.54 -3.44 2.61
CA GLY A 194 10.61 -4.07 1.86
C GLY A 194 10.30 -5.50 1.45
N LEU A 195 11.33 -6.13 0.90
CA LEU A 195 11.27 -7.49 0.41
C LEU A 195 11.31 -8.49 1.58
N GLN A 196 10.33 -9.36 1.62
CA GLN A 196 10.23 -10.41 2.62
C GLN A 196 10.03 -11.77 1.96
N SER A 197 10.59 -12.80 2.57
CA SER A 197 10.30 -14.19 2.19
C SER A 197 9.18 -14.74 3.06
N VAL A 198 8.11 -15.21 2.43
CA VAL A 198 6.93 -15.75 3.11
C VAL A 198 6.80 -17.25 2.86
N ASN A 199 6.41 -18.00 3.89
CA ASN A 199 6.24 -19.44 3.84
C ASN A 199 4.83 -19.83 3.33
N GLN A 200 4.60 -21.13 3.14
CA GLN A 200 3.36 -21.68 2.58
C GLN A 200 2.11 -21.39 3.42
N ASP A 201 2.25 -21.22 4.73
CA ASP A 201 1.13 -20.96 5.63
C ASP A 201 0.68 -19.48 5.61
N HIS A 202 1.50 -18.59 5.03
CA HIS A 202 1.18 -17.17 4.96
C HIS A 202 0.21 -16.86 3.82
N PRO A 203 -0.84 -16.03 4.04
CA PRO A 203 -1.80 -15.68 2.98
C PRO A 203 -1.14 -15.16 1.69
N PHE A 204 -0.02 -14.43 1.79
CA PHE A 204 0.69 -13.89 0.63
C PHE A 204 1.41 -14.95 -0.22
N TYR A 205 1.57 -16.17 0.26
CA TYR A 205 2.23 -17.23 -0.51
C TYR A 205 1.52 -17.51 -1.82
N GLN A 206 0.18 -17.57 -1.78
CA GLN A 206 -0.68 -17.86 -2.95
C GLN A 206 -1.11 -16.60 -3.71
N LEU A 207 -0.57 -15.42 -3.37
CA LEU A 207 -0.88 -14.21 -4.10
C LEU A 207 -0.38 -14.33 -5.54
N SER A 208 -1.20 -13.90 -6.50
CA SER A 208 -0.90 -14.00 -7.92
C SER A 208 -1.34 -12.73 -8.67
N GLY A 209 -0.79 -12.53 -9.87
CA GLY A 209 -1.09 -11.36 -10.70
C GLY A 209 -0.66 -10.06 -10.05
N SER A 210 -1.49 -9.02 -10.19
CA SER A 210 -1.26 -7.67 -9.66
C SER A 210 -2.15 -7.32 -8.46
N ASP A 211 -2.83 -8.31 -7.86
CA ASP A 211 -3.71 -8.08 -6.72
C ASP A 211 -2.96 -7.50 -5.52
N ASN A 212 -3.64 -6.64 -4.80
CA ASN A 212 -3.26 -6.25 -3.44
C ASN A 212 -3.86 -7.24 -2.44
N MET A 213 -3.19 -7.39 -1.31
CA MET A 213 -3.69 -8.18 -0.19
C MET A 213 -3.28 -7.53 1.12
N ILE A 214 -4.24 -7.38 2.01
CA ILE A 214 -4.06 -6.82 3.34
C ILE A 214 -4.52 -7.86 4.36
N VAL A 215 -3.70 -8.09 5.38
CA VAL A 215 -3.95 -9.04 6.45
C VAL A 215 -3.98 -8.28 7.77
N PHE A 216 -5.11 -8.33 8.46
CA PHE A 216 -5.29 -7.75 9.79
C PHE A 216 -5.26 -8.85 10.85
N THR A 217 -4.23 -8.85 11.68
CA THR A 217 -4.20 -9.63 12.91
C THR A 217 -4.72 -8.76 14.04
N THR A 218 -5.82 -9.18 14.68
CA THR A 218 -6.46 -8.44 15.76
C THR A 218 -6.61 -9.31 17.02
N GLU A 219 -7.13 -8.77 18.11
CA GLU A 219 -7.46 -9.59 19.28
C GLU A 219 -8.50 -10.65 18.96
N ARG A 220 -9.53 -10.33 18.14
CA ARG A 220 -10.58 -11.29 17.72
C ARG A 220 -10.11 -12.24 16.62
N TYR A 221 -9.33 -11.73 15.67
CA TYR A 221 -8.84 -12.48 14.50
C TYR A 221 -7.36 -12.80 14.64
N ARG A 222 -6.97 -13.43 15.76
CA ARG A 222 -5.57 -13.71 16.09
C ARG A 222 -5.06 -14.99 15.44
N SER A 223 -5.80 -16.07 15.60
CA SER A 223 -5.42 -17.37 15.04
C SER A 223 -5.79 -17.52 13.57
N ASN A 224 -6.78 -16.75 13.12
CA ASN A 224 -7.24 -16.75 11.74
C ASN A 224 -7.43 -15.29 11.31
N PRO A 225 -6.37 -14.62 10.83
CA PRO A 225 -6.39 -13.21 10.50
C PRO A 225 -7.43 -12.86 9.43
N LEU A 226 -7.96 -11.63 9.50
CA LEU A 226 -8.88 -11.13 8.49
C LEU A 226 -8.07 -10.72 7.23
N VAL A 227 -8.49 -11.21 6.07
CA VAL A 227 -7.81 -10.98 4.79
C VAL A 227 -8.73 -10.22 3.84
N ILE A 228 -8.22 -9.12 3.28
CA ILE A 228 -8.82 -8.40 2.17
C ILE A 228 -7.92 -8.59 0.95
N LYS A 229 -8.49 -9.05 -0.17
CA LYS A 229 -7.75 -9.30 -1.41
C LYS A 229 -8.54 -8.83 -2.62
N GLY A 230 -7.85 -8.27 -3.60
CA GLY A 230 -8.42 -7.92 -4.90
C GLY A 230 -7.60 -6.86 -5.64
N PRO A 231 -8.13 -6.33 -6.74
CA PRO A 231 -7.49 -5.26 -7.52
C PRO A 231 -7.24 -4.03 -6.65
N GLY A 232 -5.97 -3.68 -6.44
CA GLY A 232 -5.56 -2.54 -5.61
C GLY A 232 -5.25 -1.28 -6.40
N ALA A 233 -5.53 -1.27 -7.72
CA ALA A 233 -5.37 -0.15 -8.63
C ALA A 233 -6.35 -0.29 -9.81
N GLY A 234 -6.59 0.82 -10.51
CA GLY A 234 -7.44 0.86 -11.70
C GLY A 234 -8.50 1.96 -11.61
N ALA A 235 -8.77 2.60 -12.74
CA ALA A 235 -9.69 3.74 -12.80
C ALA A 235 -11.12 3.37 -12.36
N GLU A 236 -11.64 2.25 -12.83
CA GLU A 236 -13.00 1.81 -12.54
C GLU A 236 -13.20 1.49 -11.05
N VAL A 237 -12.32 0.70 -10.45
CA VAL A 237 -12.43 0.32 -9.02
C VAL A 237 -12.20 1.52 -8.12
N THR A 238 -11.32 2.44 -8.49
CA THR A 238 -11.11 3.69 -7.74
C THR A 238 -12.32 4.60 -7.84
N ALA A 239 -12.88 4.78 -9.04
CA ALA A 239 -14.10 5.56 -9.23
C ALA A 239 -15.29 4.97 -8.47
N ALA A 240 -15.45 3.65 -8.47
CA ALA A 240 -16.49 2.97 -7.71
C ALA A 240 -16.35 3.20 -6.19
N GLY A 241 -15.11 3.15 -5.66
CA GLY A 241 -14.84 3.44 -4.25
C GLY A 241 -15.17 4.88 -3.88
N VAL A 242 -14.73 5.87 -4.68
CA VAL A 242 -15.10 7.29 -4.49
C VAL A 242 -16.63 7.48 -4.54
N PHE A 243 -17.30 6.84 -5.49
CA PHE A 243 -18.75 6.93 -5.61
C PHE A 243 -19.46 6.32 -4.40
N ALA A 244 -18.98 5.18 -3.89
CA ALA A 244 -19.54 4.54 -2.70
C ALA A 244 -19.46 5.48 -1.47
N GLU A 245 -18.34 6.18 -1.28
CA GLU A 245 -18.18 7.17 -0.22
C GLU A 245 -19.13 8.37 -0.37
N ILE A 246 -19.34 8.88 -1.60
CA ILE A 246 -20.32 9.95 -1.89
C ILE A 246 -21.74 9.49 -1.52
N ILE A 247 -22.14 8.29 -1.90
CA ILE A 247 -23.45 7.72 -1.57
C ILE A 247 -23.59 7.54 -0.05
N SER A 248 -22.54 7.13 0.64
CA SER A 248 -22.50 6.98 2.10
C SER A 248 -22.84 8.32 2.76
N ILE A 249 -22.14 9.41 2.39
CA ILE A 249 -22.44 10.76 2.91
C ILE A 249 -23.90 11.14 2.65
N GLY A 250 -24.39 10.95 1.43
CA GLY A 250 -25.78 11.28 1.07
C GLY A 250 -26.82 10.47 1.86
N SER A 251 -26.50 9.26 2.26
CA SER A 251 -27.39 8.42 3.08
C SER A 251 -27.48 8.89 4.53
N TYR A 252 -26.41 9.44 5.08
CA TYR A 252 -26.41 10.04 6.42
C TYR A 252 -27.15 11.38 6.47
N MET A 253 -27.13 12.16 5.39
CA MET A 253 -27.82 13.46 5.32
C MET A 253 -29.36 13.36 5.25
N LYS A 254 -29.89 12.17 4.95
CA LYS A 254 -31.35 11.92 4.86
C LYS A 254 -31.99 11.54 6.20
N LYS A 255 -31.22 11.40 7.26
CA LYS A 255 -31.71 11.15 8.63
C LYS A 255 -31.69 12.41 9.47
#